data_ce0b2a8438ab2f5070595b372ec4a212
#
_entry.id   ce0b2a8438ab2f5070595b372ec4a212
#
_cell.length_a   1.000
_cell.length_b   1.000
_cell.length_c   1.000
_cell.angle_alpha   90.00
_cell.angle_beta   90.00
_cell.angle_gamma   90.00
#
_symmetry.space_group_name_H-M   'P 1'
#
loop_
_entity.id
_entity.type
_entity.pdbx_description
1 polymer ?
#
loop_
_entity_poly.entity_id
_entity_poly.type
_entity_poly.pdbx_seq_one_letter_code
_entity_poly.pdbx_strand_id
1 'polypeptide(L)'
;MEIRFRQRNDFIVHGYAVETILSSCEKDVGQLWEKYKEDLLSIPESKSCLYGVMWYTENHKYFYLLGLKSEKMPKSDMTAAVIPAADFAVATVPSDMDTVEAWTQYFEKELPVLGYEPDAGHGRYFEFYDENGNCELWTPVIKSKVD
;
A
#
# COMPACT_ATOMS: atom_id res chain seq x y z
N MET A 1 -11.08 -6.44 12.58
CA MET A 1 -9.74 -6.08 12.10
C MET A 1 -9.13 -5.08 13.07
N GLU A 2 -7.93 -5.34 13.51
CA GLU A 2 -7.25 -4.42 14.44
C GLU A 2 -6.78 -3.17 13.70
N ILE A 3 -7.13 -1.99 14.20
CA ILE A 3 -6.74 -0.71 13.60
C ILE A 3 -6.07 0.15 14.65
N ARG A 4 -4.93 0.74 14.27
CA ARG A 4 -4.20 1.70 15.08
C ARG A 4 -3.84 2.92 14.26
N PHE A 5 -3.49 4.02 14.92
CA PHE A 5 -3.14 5.27 14.26
C PHE A 5 -1.66 5.55 14.43
N ARG A 6 -1.01 5.99 13.37
CA ARG A 6 0.43 6.29 13.36
C ARG A 6 0.70 7.55 12.55
N GLN A 7 1.51 8.43 13.09
CA GLN A 7 2.10 9.53 12.35
C GLN A 7 3.40 9.03 11.75
N ARG A 8 3.62 9.37 10.48
CA ARG A 8 4.82 8.91 9.77
C ARG A 8 5.36 10.02 8.87
N ASN A 9 6.69 10.18 8.86
CA ASN A 9 7.37 11.10 7.96
C ASN A 9 7.33 10.54 6.53
N ASP A 10 7.61 11.43 5.57
CA ASP A 10 7.70 11.05 4.16
C ASP A 10 8.82 10.02 3.93
N PHE A 11 8.60 9.18 2.93
CA PHE A 11 9.59 8.18 2.53
C PHE A 11 9.38 7.81 1.07
N ILE A 12 10.37 7.11 0.50
CA ILE A 12 10.37 6.74 -0.92
C ILE A 12 10.39 5.21 -1.03
N VAL A 13 9.54 4.70 -1.90
CA VAL A 13 9.54 3.29 -2.31
C VAL A 13 9.99 3.21 -3.75
N HIS A 14 10.98 2.39 -4.04
CA HIS A 14 11.46 2.12 -5.39
C HIS A 14 11.08 0.71 -5.78
N GLY A 15 10.57 0.53 -7.00
CA GLY A 15 10.17 -0.78 -7.46
C GLY A 15 9.58 -0.76 -8.86
N TYR A 16 8.64 -1.65 -9.10
CA TYR A 16 8.04 -1.87 -10.41
C TYR A 16 6.54 -1.70 -10.32
N ALA A 17 5.98 -0.94 -11.26
CA ALA A 17 4.58 -0.56 -11.22
C ALA A 17 3.78 -1.17 -12.36
N VAL A 18 2.50 -1.38 -12.13
CA VAL A 18 1.53 -1.76 -13.15
C VAL A 18 0.29 -0.89 -12.98
N GLU A 19 -0.28 -0.45 -14.12
CA GLU A 19 -1.57 0.20 -14.12
C GLU A 19 -2.66 -0.87 -14.23
N THR A 20 -3.67 -0.77 -13.39
CA THR A 20 -4.73 -1.77 -13.33
C THR A 20 -6.08 -1.15 -12.97
N ILE A 21 -7.12 -1.97 -12.99
CA ILE A 21 -8.48 -1.62 -12.55
C ILE A 21 -8.97 -2.70 -11.59
N LEU A 22 -10.01 -2.40 -10.84
CA LEU A 22 -10.53 -3.32 -9.83
C LEU A 22 -10.88 -4.71 -10.39
N SER A 23 -11.45 -4.76 -11.60
CA SER A 23 -11.87 -6.03 -12.21
C SER A 23 -10.71 -6.92 -12.65
N SER A 24 -9.51 -6.39 -12.84
CA SER A 24 -8.33 -7.14 -13.29
C SER A 24 -7.14 -7.08 -12.32
N CYS A 25 -7.29 -6.36 -11.20
CA CYS A 25 -6.17 -6.10 -10.30
C CYS A 25 -5.56 -7.37 -9.70
N GLU A 26 -6.38 -8.35 -9.38
CA GLU A 26 -5.90 -9.59 -8.79
C GLU A 26 -4.92 -10.29 -9.73
N LYS A 27 -5.24 -10.33 -11.02
CA LYS A 27 -4.38 -10.90 -12.03
C LYS A 27 -3.12 -10.05 -12.26
N ASP A 28 -3.31 -8.74 -12.48
CA ASP A 28 -2.21 -7.84 -12.84
C ASP A 28 -1.22 -7.69 -11.69
N VAL A 29 -1.69 -7.50 -10.49
CA VAL A 29 -0.86 -7.39 -9.29
C VAL A 29 -0.18 -8.72 -8.98
N GLY A 30 -0.92 -9.83 -9.11
CA GLY A 30 -0.35 -11.16 -8.92
C GLY A 30 0.81 -11.46 -9.85
N GLN A 31 0.70 -11.07 -11.12
CA GLN A 31 1.79 -11.24 -12.09
C GLN A 31 3.00 -10.37 -11.75
N LEU A 32 2.76 -9.16 -11.24
CA LEU A 32 3.84 -8.28 -10.80
C LEU A 32 4.62 -8.90 -9.64
N TRP A 33 3.91 -9.44 -8.64
CA TRP A 33 4.52 -10.14 -7.52
C TRP A 33 5.33 -11.36 -7.97
N GLU A 34 4.74 -12.16 -8.84
CA GLU A 34 5.40 -13.36 -9.37
C GLU A 34 6.70 -13.02 -10.08
N LYS A 35 6.70 -11.93 -10.83
CA LYS A 35 7.87 -11.52 -11.62
C LYS A 35 8.99 -10.92 -10.77
N TYR A 36 8.68 -10.13 -9.75
CA TYR A 36 9.68 -9.27 -9.09
C TYR A 36 9.93 -9.58 -7.61
N LYS A 37 9.09 -10.35 -6.94
CA LYS A 37 9.21 -10.59 -5.50
C LYS A 37 10.60 -11.06 -5.08
N GLU A 38 11.11 -12.10 -5.73
CA GLU A 38 12.39 -12.70 -5.37
C GLU A 38 13.55 -11.72 -5.60
N ASP A 39 13.54 -11.02 -6.72
CA ASP A 39 14.58 -10.05 -7.06
C ASP A 39 14.59 -8.90 -6.03
N LEU A 40 13.42 -8.39 -5.68
CA LEU A 40 13.32 -7.30 -4.71
C LEU A 40 13.81 -7.74 -3.32
N LEU A 41 13.41 -8.92 -2.88
CA LEU A 41 13.83 -9.45 -1.57
C LEU A 41 15.33 -9.72 -1.51
N SER A 42 15.97 -9.98 -2.66
CA SER A 42 17.43 -10.19 -2.73
C SER A 42 18.23 -8.91 -2.54
N ILE A 43 17.60 -7.74 -2.69
CA ILE A 43 18.26 -6.45 -2.49
C ILE A 43 18.42 -6.21 -0.98
N PRO A 44 19.65 -5.98 -0.47
CA PRO A 44 19.87 -5.84 0.98
C PRO A 44 19.03 -4.74 1.63
N GLU A 45 18.79 -3.63 0.93
CA GLU A 45 18.01 -2.50 1.46
C GLU A 45 16.55 -2.87 1.74
N SER A 46 16.04 -3.96 1.18
CA SER A 46 14.67 -4.43 1.44
C SER A 46 14.50 -4.87 2.90
N LYS A 47 15.56 -5.38 3.52
CA LYS A 47 15.50 -5.96 4.86
C LYS A 47 14.40 -7.02 4.99
N SER A 48 14.18 -7.76 3.90
CA SER A 48 13.15 -8.80 3.77
C SER A 48 11.71 -8.25 3.86
N CYS A 49 11.53 -6.95 3.66
CA CYS A 49 10.22 -6.30 3.70
C CYS A 49 9.89 -5.69 2.33
N LEU A 50 8.61 -5.76 1.96
CA LEU A 50 8.13 -5.19 0.70
C LEU A 50 6.96 -4.25 0.95
N TYR A 51 6.76 -3.34 0.00
CA TYR A 51 5.66 -2.39 -0.01
C TYR A 51 4.87 -2.53 -1.30
N GLY A 52 3.55 -2.46 -1.18
CA GLY A 52 2.67 -2.32 -2.35
C GLY A 52 2.00 -0.96 -2.28
N VAL A 53 2.45 -0.01 -3.09
CA VAL A 53 1.95 1.37 -3.07
C VAL A 53 0.90 1.56 -4.15
N MET A 54 -0.22 2.17 -3.79
CA MET A 54 -1.34 2.40 -4.70
C MET A 54 -1.68 3.87 -4.78
N TRP A 55 -1.97 4.36 -6.00
CA TRP A 55 -2.53 5.69 -6.21
C TRP A 55 -3.44 5.68 -7.44
N TYR A 56 -4.57 6.35 -7.29
CA TYR A 56 -5.57 6.40 -8.35
C TYR A 56 -5.17 7.38 -9.45
N THR A 57 -5.52 7.02 -10.66
CA THR A 57 -5.42 7.85 -11.86
C THR A 57 -6.82 8.14 -12.38
N GLU A 58 -6.94 8.55 -13.65
CA GLU A 58 -8.23 8.81 -14.27
C GLU A 58 -8.99 7.53 -14.60
N ASN A 59 -10.33 7.62 -14.71
CA ASN A 59 -11.21 6.55 -15.21
C ASN A 59 -11.18 5.26 -14.38
N HIS A 60 -11.17 5.38 -13.05
CA HIS A 60 -11.16 4.23 -12.14
C HIS A 60 -9.93 3.32 -12.25
N LYS A 61 -8.89 3.81 -12.90
CA LYS A 61 -7.60 3.13 -12.95
C LYS A 61 -6.75 3.52 -11.76
N TYR A 62 -5.82 2.65 -11.40
CA TYR A 62 -4.83 2.97 -10.39
C TYR A 62 -3.51 2.28 -10.70
N PHE A 63 -2.43 2.83 -10.17
CA PHE A 63 -1.13 2.18 -10.19
C PHE A 63 -0.91 1.40 -8.91
N TYR A 64 -0.29 0.24 -9.06
CA TYR A 64 0.24 -0.54 -7.97
C TYR A 64 1.73 -0.70 -8.19
N LEU A 65 2.53 -0.27 -7.22
CA LEU A 65 3.99 -0.38 -7.28
C LEU A 65 4.45 -1.34 -6.19
N LEU A 66 5.08 -2.44 -6.60
CA LEU A 66 5.71 -3.38 -5.68
C LEU A 66 7.18 -2.99 -5.55
N GLY A 67 7.62 -2.72 -4.34
CA GLY A 67 8.97 -2.24 -4.14
C GLY A 67 9.47 -2.31 -2.71
N LEU A 68 10.58 -1.64 -2.50
CA LEU A 68 11.24 -1.56 -1.20
C LEU A 68 11.48 -0.11 -0.82
N LYS A 69 11.54 0.14 0.49
CA LYS A 69 11.86 1.47 1.01
C LYS A 69 13.36 1.70 0.82
N SER A 70 13.70 2.74 0.10
CA SER A 70 15.10 3.09 -0.16
C SER A 70 15.21 4.57 -0.50
N GLU A 71 16.24 5.24 0.00
CA GLU A 71 16.52 6.63 -0.35
C GLU A 71 17.12 6.75 -1.74
N LYS A 72 17.83 5.73 -2.19
CA LYS A 72 18.46 5.68 -3.51
C LYS A 72 17.85 4.55 -4.32
N MET A 73 17.71 4.79 -5.62
CA MET A 73 17.19 3.79 -6.55
C MET A 73 18.19 2.62 -6.69
N PRO A 74 17.82 1.40 -6.23
CA PRO A 74 18.75 0.27 -6.28
C PRO A 74 19.06 -0.22 -7.68
N LYS A 75 18.13 -0.07 -8.62
CA LYS A 75 18.29 -0.48 -10.01
C LYS A 75 17.73 0.59 -10.93
N SER A 76 18.38 0.82 -12.08
CA SER A 76 18.03 1.91 -12.98
C SER A 76 16.68 1.77 -13.70
N ASP A 77 16.13 0.55 -13.74
CA ASP A 77 14.83 0.29 -14.38
C ASP A 77 13.63 0.45 -13.42
N MET A 78 13.90 0.83 -12.18
CA MET A 78 12.85 1.03 -11.19
C MET A 78 12.16 2.38 -11.31
N THR A 79 10.95 2.44 -10.77
CA THR A 79 10.16 3.66 -10.61
C THR A 79 10.13 4.02 -9.13
N ALA A 80 10.11 5.31 -8.82
CA ALA A 80 10.02 5.81 -7.44
C ALA A 80 8.60 6.29 -7.14
N ALA A 81 8.11 5.96 -5.95
CA ALA A 81 6.89 6.55 -5.41
C ALA A 81 7.22 7.22 -4.08
N VAL A 82 6.94 8.51 -3.98
CA VAL A 82 7.09 9.25 -2.73
C VAL A 82 5.78 9.16 -1.96
N ILE A 83 5.87 8.70 -0.73
CA ILE A 83 4.72 8.67 0.18
C ILE A 83 4.87 9.87 1.11
N PRO A 84 4.03 10.92 0.96
CA PRO A 84 4.14 12.10 1.82
C PRO A 84 3.84 11.79 3.29
N ALA A 85 4.39 12.60 4.18
CA ALA A 85 4.11 12.48 5.61
C ALA A 85 2.61 12.65 5.87
N ALA A 86 2.09 11.88 6.81
CA ALA A 86 0.67 11.92 7.15
C ALA A 86 0.39 11.25 8.49
N ASP A 87 -0.85 11.43 8.94
CA ASP A 87 -1.45 10.57 9.93
C ASP A 87 -2.09 9.39 9.21
N PHE A 88 -1.72 8.19 9.59
CA PHE A 88 -2.21 6.97 8.96
C PHE A 88 -3.07 6.17 9.92
N ALA A 89 -4.12 5.56 9.39
CA ALA A 89 -4.76 4.43 10.03
C ALA A 89 -4.10 3.16 9.49
N VAL A 90 -3.74 2.25 10.39
CA VAL A 90 -3.03 1.03 10.03
C VAL A 90 -3.87 -0.16 10.46
N ALA A 91 -4.25 -0.98 9.49
CA ALA A 91 -5.02 -2.20 9.73
C ALA A 91 -4.13 -3.42 9.58
N THR A 92 -4.19 -4.35 10.53
CA THR A 92 -3.53 -5.64 10.38
C THR A 92 -4.45 -6.58 9.63
N VAL A 93 -3.97 -7.16 8.53
CA VAL A 93 -4.76 -8.11 7.73
C VAL A 93 -4.78 -9.46 8.45
N PRO A 94 -5.97 -10.00 8.77
CA PRO A 94 -6.06 -11.34 9.34
C PRO A 94 -5.49 -12.40 8.40
N SER A 95 -4.86 -13.44 8.96
CA SER A 95 -4.19 -14.48 8.18
C SER A 95 -5.12 -15.28 7.25
N ASP A 96 -6.42 -15.29 7.55
CA ASP A 96 -7.44 -16.01 6.79
C ASP A 96 -8.17 -15.13 5.77
N MET A 97 -7.74 -13.89 5.59
CA MET A 97 -8.40 -12.92 4.71
C MET A 97 -7.44 -12.52 3.59
N ASP A 98 -7.93 -12.48 2.34
CA ASP A 98 -7.12 -11.96 1.25
C ASP A 98 -7.09 -10.43 1.28
N THR A 99 -6.10 -9.86 0.59
CA THR A 99 -5.81 -8.43 0.65
C THR A 99 -6.93 -7.58 0.06
N VAL A 100 -7.55 -8.02 -1.04
CA VAL A 100 -8.67 -7.28 -1.66
C VAL A 100 -9.86 -7.22 -0.72
N GLU A 101 -10.20 -8.34 -0.11
CA GLU A 101 -11.28 -8.43 0.88
C GLU A 101 -10.97 -7.54 2.08
N ALA A 102 -9.71 -7.54 2.55
CA ALA A 102 -9.28 -6.73 3.67
C ALA A 102 -9.42 -5.23 3.38
N TRP A 103 -9.00 -4.77 2.20
CA TRP A 103 -9.16 -3.37 1.79
C TRP A 103 -10.63 -2.97 1.75
N THR A 104 -11.49 -3.82 1.20
CA THR A 104 -12.93 -3.56 1.10
C THR A 104 -13.55 -3.42 2.48
N GLN A 105 -13.28 -4.35 3.38
CA GLN A 105 -13.80 -4.30 4.75
C GLN A 105 -13.28 -3.07 5.49
N TYR A 106 -12.01 -2.74 5.33
CA TYR A 106 -11.36 -1.62 5.95
C TYR A 106 -12.04 -0.29 5.57
N PHE A 107 -12.21 -0.05 4.26
CA PHE A 107 -12.81 1.20 3.78
C PHE A 107 -14.32 1.28 4.02
N GLU A 108 -15.04 0.18 3.88
CA GLU A 108 -16.50 0.19 3.95
C GLU A 108 -17.04 0.08 5.36
N LYS A 109 -16.35 -0.61 6.25
CA LYS A 109 -16.85 -0.92 7.58
C LYS A 109 -16.00 -0.34 8.72
N GLU A 110 -14.72 -0.56 8.69
CA GLU A 110 -13.87 -0.29 9.86
C GLU A 110 -13.56 1.21 10.03
N LEU A 111 -13.13 1.90 8.99
CA LEU A 111 -12.81 3.31 9.06
C LEU A 111 -14.03 4.17 9.38
N PRO A 112 -15.18 3.99 8.73
CA PRO A 112 -16.36 4.82 9.02
C PRO A 112 -16.82 4.70 10.48
N VAL A 113 -16.75 3.51 11.07
CA VAL A 113 -17.12 3.30 12.48
C VAL A 113 -16.23 4.12 13.40
N LEU A 114 -14.95 4.31 13.06
CA LEU A 114 -14.01 5.08 13.85
C LEU A 114 -14.09 6.58 13.61
N GLY A 115 -14.92 7.03 12.65
CA GLY A 115 -15.09 8.44 12.34
C GLY A 115 -13.99 9.03 11.47
N TYR A 116 -13.36 8.22 10.64
CA TYR A 116 -12.29 8.63 9.74
C TYR A 116 -12.62 8.28 8.29
N GLU A 117 -12.03 9.04 7.39
CA GLU A 117 -12.10 8.78 5.95
C GLU A 117 -10.71 8.90 5.33
N PRO A 118 -10.46 8.24 4.18
CA PRO A 118 -9.20 8.41 3.50
C PRO A 118 -8.96 9.86 3.09
N ASP A 119 -7.69 10.30 3.23
CA ASP A 119 -7.29 11.63 2.78
C ASP A 119 -6.97 11.58 1.28
N ALA A 120 -7.97 11.91 0.47
CA ALA A 120 -7.84 11.91 -0.99
C ALA A 120 -6.79 12.90 -1.49
N GLY A 121 -6.55 13.98 -0.75
CA GLY A 121 -5.53 14.96 -1.10
C GLY A 121 -4.11 14.41 -0.99
N HIS A 122 -3.88 13.44 -0.12
CA HIS A 122 -2.60 12.75 0.00
C HIS A 122 -2.43 11.73 -1.14
N GLY A 123 -3.45 10.90 -1.39
CA GLY A 123 -3.55 10.03 -2.54
C GLY A 123 -2.65 8.81 -2.59
N ARG A 124 -1.88 8.52 -1.55
CA ARG A 124 -0.99 7.35 -1.51
C ARG A 124 -1.42 6.41 -0.40
N TYR A 125 -1.83 5.21 -0.79
CA TYR A 125 -2.20 4.12 0.11
C TYR A 125 -1.17 3.02 -0.05
N PHE A 126 -0.86 2.27 1.01
CA PHE A 126 0.11 1.19 0.81
C PHE A 126 -0.13 0.00 1.73
N GLU A 127 0.32 -1.13 1.23
CA GLU A 127 0.44 -2.39 1.96
C GLU A 127 1.90 -2.53 2.39
N PHE A 128 2.11 -2.98 3.60
CA PHE A 128 3.43 -3.30 4.09
C PHE A 128 3.49 -4.79 4.42
N TYR A 129 4.46 -5.49 3.85
CA TYR A 129 4.70 -6.90 4.06
C TYR A 129 5.99 -7.07 4.84
N ASP A 130 5.90 -7.63 6.05
CA ASP A 130 7.07 -7.86 6.88
C ASP A 130 7.84 -9.12 6.45
N GLU A 131 8.93 -9.41 7.15
CA GLU A 131 9.79 -10.57 6.86
C GLU A 131 9.09 -11.91 7.01
N ASN A 132 7.99 -11.98 7.75
CA ASN A 132 7.19 -13.18 7.95
C ASN A 132 5.99 -13.27 7.01
N GLY A 133 5.85 -12.33 6.09
CA GLY A 133 4.73 -12.28 5.15
C GLY A 133 3.44 -11.71 5.73
N ASN A 134 3.47 -11.15 6.93
CA ASN A 134 2.32 -10.46 7.51
C ASN A 134 2.07 -9.15 6.78
N CYS A 135 0.82 -8.81 6.58
CA CYS A 135 0.43 -7.63 5.82
C CYS A 135 -0.28 -6.61 6.71
N GLU A 136 0.10 -5.35 6.53
CA GLU A 136 -0.59 -4.19 7.10
C GLU A 136 -1.07 -3.29 5.98
N LEU A 137 -2.27 -2.72 6.17
CA LEU A 137 -2.85 -1.75 5.23
C LEU A 137 -2.70 -0.36 5.85
N TRP A 138 -2.05 0.54 5.13
CA TRP A 138 -1.78 1.90 5.58
C TRP A 138 -2.56 2.90 4.72
N THR A 139 -3.43 3.69 5.36
CA THR A 139 -4.26 4.70 4.69
C THR A 139 -4.05 6.05 5.35
N PRO A 140 -3.66 7.08 4.59
CA PRO A 140 -3.66 8.44 5.14
C PRO A 140 -5.11 8.85 5.41
N VAL A 141 -5.37 9.37 6.60
CA VAL A 141 -6.74 9.63 7.04
C VAL A 141 -6.93 11.04 7.57
N ILE A 142 -8.15 11.52 7.43
CA ILE A 142 -8.65 12.72 8.08
C ILE A 142 -9.92 12.37 8.83
N LYS A 143 -10.29 13.18 9.81
CA LYS A 143 -11.55 12.97 10.50
C LYS A 143 -12.71 13.21 9.54
N SER A 144 -13.70 12.32 9.57
CA SER A 144 -14.91 12.49 8.79
C SER A 144 -15.63 13.76 9.25
N LYS A 145 -16.21 14.49 8.28
CA LYS A 145 -17.08 15.62 8.58
C LYS A 145 -18.40 15.05 9.05
N VAL A 146 -18.67 15.22 10.33
CA VAL A 146 -19.94 14.81 10.93
C VAL A 146 -20.80 16.05 11.12
N ASP A 147 -21.96 16.00 10.56
CA ASP A 147 -22.97 17.05 10.79
C ASP A 147 -23.74 16.80 12.09
#